data_09f8326e1d92bb87a8536aed7d59ed2e
#
_entry.id   09f8326e1d92bb87a8536aed7d59ed2e
#
_cell.length_a   1.000
_cell.length_b   1.000
_cell.length_c   1.000
_cell.angle_alpha   90.00
_cell.angle_beta   90.00
_cell.angle_gamma   90.00
#
_symmetry.space_group_name_H-M   'P 1'
#
loop_
_entity.id
_entity.type
_entity.pdbx_description
1 polymer ?
#
loop_
_entity_poly.entity_id
_entity_poly.type
_entity_poly.pdbx_seq_one_letter_code
_entity_poly.pdbx_strand_id
1 'polypeptide(L)'
;GQAPDYYGNDYFDDTYERHREGITKFEKFKGYCTDVFFEESIRFIEENKENPFLLYISTNAPHSPYRVDKKWVTPYRNKVKWKFGAEFYGMITNFDHNLGLLRQKLDELNLSNHSILVFLTDNGSAKGGREKPNADEFHGFSAGMRGQKSTIFEGGHRVPFFIHYPAGGLKGGDDRHQLAAHIDVLPTLADICQVSTGDTFLDGHSFLPVLLDAKAKACRDHVVVQHHGGPWMQTEPKPFAFSNVVKGPWRLHNGEILYNLGDRHWEGNNVAARYPEIVSELRALYNQFWESVSPRMKPVCLDLGNSAENPTTLCSQDWHFKVGNPPWNFSEINQLKKVTGPWHVRVKEDGRYKIILRQF
;
A
#
# COMPACT_ATOMS: atom_id res chain seq x y z
N GLY A 1 6.91 -0.81 8.95
CA GLY A 1 6.20 -0.95 10.20
C GLY A 1 5.54 -2.31 10.30
N GLN A 2 5.67 -2.95 11.45
CA GLN A 2 4.97 -4.22 11.70
C GLN A 2 3.54 -3.91 12.09
N ALA A 3 2.59 -4.72 11.63
CA ALA A 3 1.21 -4.55 12.05
C ALA A 3 1.11 -4.64 13.58
N PRO A 4 0.26 -3.82 14.23
CA PRO A 4 0.16 -3.78 15.69
C PRO A 4 -0.15 -5.13 16.35
N ASP A 5 -0.81 -6.02 15.60
CA ASP A 5 -1.21 -7.35 16.08
C ASP A 5 -0.05 -8.36 16.16
N TYR A 6 1.10 -8.05 15.56
CA TYR A 6 2.28 -8.89 15.59
C TYR A 6 3.13 -8.49 16.79
N TYR A 7 3.67 -9.47 17.50
CA TYR A 7 4.53 -9.29 18.69
C TYR A 7 3.87 -8.57 19.86
N GLY A 8 2.53 -8.51 19.92
CA GLY A 8 1.79 -7.83 20.97
C GLY A 8 1.82 -6.32 20.92
N ASN A 9 2.25 -5.74 19.81
CA ASN A 9 2.21 -4.30 19.57
C ASN A 9 0.76 -3.81 19.45
N ASP A 10 0.46 -2.65 20.03
CA ASP A 10 -0.89 -2.11 20.07
C ASP A 10 -0.98 -0.59 19.83
N TYR A 11 0.03 0.00 19.20
CA TYR A 11 0.26 1.41 18.96
C TYR A 11 0.90 2.19 20.11
N PHE A 12 1.04 1.64 21.30
CA PHE A 12 1.66 2.34 22.42
C PHE A 12 2.76 1.51 23.06
N ASP A 13 3.89 2.15 23.34
CA ASP A 13 5.03 1.56 24.01
C ASP A 13 5.51 0.24 23.36
N ASP A 14 5.51 0.23 22.05
CA ASP A 14 5.75 -0.93 21.20
C ASP A 14 7.24 -1.28 21.07
N THR A 15 7.49 -2.53 20.67
CA THR A 15 8.84 -3.00 20.32
C THR A 15 9.01 -3.05 18.82
N TYR A 16 10.06 -2.41 18.31
CA TYR A 16 10.38 -2.40 16.88
C TYR A 16 11.75 -3.00 16.61
N GLU A 17 11.85 -3.60 15.45
CA GLU A 17 13.12 -4.04 14.90
C GLU A 17 13.89 -2.83 14.38
N ARG A 18 15.11 -2.65 14.90
CA ARG A 18 16.06 -1.65 14.44
C ARG A 18 17.22 -2.35 13.74
N HIS A 19 17.38 -2.06 12.48
CA HIS A 19 18.51 -2.53 11.69
C HIS A 19 19.47 -1.36 11.43
N ARG A 20 20.68 -1.44 11.94
CA ARG A 20 21.73 -0.44 11.75
C ARG A 20 23.07 -1.12 11.58
N GLU A 21 23.80 -0.75 10.50
CA GLU A 21 25.17 -1.27 10.24
C GLU A 21 25.25 -2.81 10.23
N GLY A 22 24.25 -3.47 9.64
CA GLY A 22 24.19 -4.93 9.58
C GLY A 22 23.77 -5.62 10.88
N ILE A 23 23.48 -4.85 11.94
CA ILE A 23 23.02 -5.37 13.24
C ILE A 23 21.53 -5.14 13.39
N THR A 24 20.79 -6.22 13.62
CA THR A 24 19.37 -6.18 13.95
C THR A 24 19.16 -6.30 15.45
N LYS A 25 18.42 -5.37 16.02
CA LYS A 25 18.02 -5.39 17.44
C LYS A 25 16.53 -5.11 17.57
N PHE A 26 15.90 -5.74 18.55
CA PHE A 26 14.55 -5.38 18.98
C PHE A 26 14.67 -4.36 20.10
N GLU A 27 14.10 -3.18 19.91
CA GLU A 27 14.18 -2.07 20.85
C GLU A 27 12.76 -1.62 21.22
N LYS A 28 12.53 -1.44 22.52
CA LYS A 28 11.25 -0.96 23.04
C LYS A 28 11.26 0.56 23.04
N PHE A 29 10.27 1.14 22.33
CA PHE A 29 10.04 2.57 22.28
C PHE A 29 8.89 2.94 23.20
N LYS A 30 8.94 4.14 23.76
CA LYS A 30 7.88 4.70 24.58
C LYS A 30 7.07 5.68 23.77
N GLY A 31 5.75 5.64 23.89
CA GLY A 31 4.85 6.56 23.25
C GLY A 31 4.02 5.93 22.13
N TYR A 32 3.34 6.79 21.39
CA TYR A 32 2.47 6.38 20.28
C TYR A 32 3.28 6.10 19.02
N CYS A 33 3.02 4.99 18.37
CA CYS A 33 3.87 4.47 17.28
C CYS A 33 4.08 5.48 16.13
N THR A 34 3.07 6.22 15.73
CA THR A 34 3.21 7.24 14.69
C THR A 34 4.15 8.37 15.14
N ASP A 35 4.01 8.84 16.39
CA ASP A 35 4.90 9.85 16.95
C ASP A 35 6.36 9.35 16.94
N VAL A 36 6.59 8.11 17.40
CA VAL A 36 7.92 7.47 17.39
C VAL A 36 8.52 7.42 15.99
N PHE A 37 7.73 7.01 14.98
CA PHE A 37 8.24 6.93 13.60
C PHE A 37 8.65 8.28 13.05
N PHE A 38 7.89 9.33 13.33
CA PHE A 38 8.25 10.68 12.90
C PHE A 38 9.42 11.27 13.69
N GLU A 39 9.52 11.03 15.01
CA GLU A 39 10.65 11.43 15.84
C GLU A 39 11.96 10.79 15.34
N GLU A 40 11.95 9.48 15.07
CA GLU A 40 13.11 8.77 14.52
C GLU A 40 13.46 9.27 13.10
N SER A 41 12.45 9.62 12.31
CA SER A 41 12.64 10.19 10.97
C SER A 41 13.29 11.57 11.03
N ILE A 42 12.84 12.42 11.93
CA ILE A 42 13.43 13.76 12.16
C ILE A 42 14.88 13.63 12.62
N ARG A 43 15.15 12.71 13.55
CA ARG A 43 16.52 12.45 13.99
C ARG A 43 17.41 11.97 12.85
N PHE A 44 16.90 11.05 12.01
CA PHE A 44 17.63 10.59 10.81
C PHE A 44 17.95 11.75 9.85
N ILE A 45 17.01 12.67 9.62
CA ILE A 45 17.22 13.85 8.79
C ILE A 45 18.32 14.73 9.38
N GLU A 46 18.29 14.98 10.70
CA GLU A 46 19.31 15.79 11.38
C GLU A 46 20.72 15.17 11.27
N GLU A 47 20.81 13.83 11.42
CA GLU A 47 22.07 13.09 11.30
C GLU A 47 22.63 13.07 9.86
N ASN A 48 21.77 13.20 8.84
CA ASN A 48 22.14 13.04 7.43
C ASN A 48 21.96 14.32 6.58
N LYS A 49 21.70 15.47 7.18
CA LYS A 49 21.36 16.72 6.49
C LYS A 49 22.40 17.21 5.48
N GLU A 50 23.67 16.83 5.64
CA GLU A 50 24.79 17.21 4.75
C GLU A 50 24.97 16.22 3.57
N ASN A 51 24.20 15.13 3.53
CA ASN A 51 24.32 14.08 2.53
C ASN A 51 22.99 13.86 1.81
N PRO A 52 23.00 13.41 0.54
CA PRO A 52 21.78 12.90 -0.08
C PRO A 52 21.24 11.70 0.70
N PHE A 53 19.94 11.67 0.92
CA PHE A 53 19.28 10.55 1.60
C PHE A 53 17.93 10.21 0.97
N LEU A 54 17.50 8.98 1.15
CA LEU A 54 16.14 8.51 0.90
C LEU A 54 15.52 8.08 2.23
N LEU A 55 14.39 8.68 2.58
CA LEU A 55 13.62 8.34 3.78
C LEU A 55 12.23 7.85 3.36
N TYR A 56 11.89 6.61 3.75
CA TYR A 56 10.59 6.02 3.54
C TYR A 56 9.89 5.78 4.88
N ILE A 57 8.82 6.54 5.14
CA ILE A 57 8.07 6.48 6.41
C ILE A 57 6.77 5.73 6.16
N SER A 58 6.74 4.44 6.45
CA SER A 58 5.54 3.61 6.33
C SER A 58 4.87 3.46 7.69
N THR A 59 3.85 4.30 7.94
CA THR A 59 3.11 4.27 9.20
C THR A 59 2.01 3.23 9.17
N ASN A 60 1.64 2.69 10.34
CA ASN A 60 0.49 1.80 10.49
C ASN A 60 -0.83 2.59 10.53
N ALA A 61 -0.81 3.81 11.04
CA ALA A 61 -1.99 4.66 11.10
C ALA A 61 -2.50 5.02 9.68
N PRO A 62 -3.83 4.97 9.45
CA PRO A 62 -4.91 4.73 10.40
C PRO A 62 -5.47 3.29 10.39
N HIS A 63 -4.63 2.26 10.24
CA HIS A 63 -5.06 0.86 10.28
C HIS A 63 -5.59 0.46 11.68
N SER A 64 -6.51 -0.51 11.74
CA SER A 64 -6.95 -1.10 13.00
C SER A 64 -5.79 -1.83 13.74
N PRO A 65 -5.86 -1.96 15.08
CA PRO A 65 -6.88 -1.44 16.00
C PRO A 65 -6.86 0.09 16.08
N TYR A 66 -8.07 0.69 16.11
CA TYR A 66 -8.19 2.17 16.10
C TYR A 66 -7.89 2.73 17.48
N ARG A 67 -6.64 3.08 17.71
CA ARG A 67 -6.10 3.58 18.97
C ARG A 67 -5.28 4.83 18.74
N VAL A 68 -5.55 5.85 19.52
CA VAL A 68 -4.80 7.12 19.56
C VAL A 68 -5.14 7.87 20.85
N ASP A 69 -4.32 8.81 21.26
CA ASP A 69 -4.58 9.64 22.43
C ASP A 69 -5.92 10.37 22.36
N LYS A 70 -6.61 10.46 23.52
CA LYS A 70 -7.93 11.10 23.64
C LYS A 70 -7.98 12.52 23.09
N LYS A 71 -6.87 13.27 23.18
CA LYS A 71 -6.80 14.65 22.64
C LYS A 71 -7.13 14.70 21.15
N TRP A 72 -6.74 13.67 20.38
CA TRP A 72 -6.98 13.57 18.94
C TRP A 72 -8.40 13.07 18.62
N VAL A 73 -8.99 12.26 19.50
CA VAL A 73 -10.35 11.70 19.34
C VAL A 73 -11.43 12.74 19.63
N THR A 74 -11.21 13.60 20.63
CA THR A 74 -12.18 14.55 21.17
C THR A 74 -12.86 15.42 20.10
N PRO A 75 -12.17 15.97 19.09
CA PRO A 75 -12.79 16.79 18.04
C PRO A 75 -13.84 16.07 17.19
N TYR A 76 -13.80 14.73 17.17
CA TYR A 76 -14.63 13.89 16.29
C TYR A 76 -15.74 13.13 17.01
N ARG A 77 -15.71 13.06 18.36
CA ARG A 77 -16.49 12.16 19.19
C ARG A 77 -17.99 12.16 18.91
N ASN A 78 -18.59 13.28 18.56
CA ASN A 78 -20.04 13.40 18.28
C ASN A 78 -20.34 13.71 16.81
N LYS A 79 -19.33 13.69 15.94
CA LYS A 79 -19.47 14.05 14.52
C LYS A 79 -19.54 12.84 13.60
N VAL A 80 -19.12 11.67 14.08
CA VAL A 80 -19.03 10.46 13.30
C VAL A 80 -19.91 9.37 13.89
N LYS A 81 -20.79 8.79 13.09
CA LYS A 81 -21.75 7.77 13.54
C LYS A 81 -21.16 6.35 13.65
N TRP A 82 -20.04 6.10 12.98
CA TRP A 82 -19.36 4.80 13.04
C TRP A 82 -18.68 4.61 14.40
N LYS A 83 -18.76 3.40 14.96
CA LYS A 83 -18.31 3.04 16.32
C LYS A 83 -16.87 3.47 16.64
N PHE A 84 -15.95 3.41 15.68
CA PHE A 84 -14.54 3.78 15.83
C PHE A 84 -14.15 4.97 14.93
N GLY A 85 -15.12 5.71 14.42
CA GLY A 85 -14.86 6.79 13.47
C GLY A 85 -14.09 7.94 14.08
N ALA A 86 -14.34 8.26 15.34
CA ALA A 86 -13.63 9.33 16.02
C ALA A 86 -12.15 8.97 16.23
N GLU A 87 -11.84 7.72 16.59
CA GLU A 87 -10.49 7.20 16.71
C GLU A 87 -9.78 7.18 15.36
N PHE A 88 -10.44 6.70 14.31
CA PHE A 88 -9.89 6.67 12.95
C PHE A 88 -9.49 8.08 12.47
N TYR A 89 -10.37 9.06 12.60
CA TYR A 89 -10.05 10.44 12.24
C TYR A 89 -9.01 11.06 13.18
N GLY A 90 -9.02 10.68 14.45
CA GLY A 90 -8.01 11.08 15.43
C GLY A 90 -6.61 10.59 15.03
N MET A 91 -6.50 9.35 14.54
CA MET A 91 -5.25 8.81 14.01
C MET A 91 -4.75 9.59 12.79
N ILE A 92 -5.65 9.95 11.88
CA ILE A 92 -5.31 10.78 10.71
C ILE A 92 -4.83 12.16 11.15
N THR A 93 -5.50 12.78 12.12
CA THR A 93 -5.10 14.10 12.63
C THR A 93 -3.75 14.06 13.33
N ASN A 94 -3.45 13.00 14.09
CA ASN A 94 -2.14 12.80 14.68
C ASN A 94 -1.06 12.64 13.60
N PHE A 95 -1.34 11.86 12.55
CA PHE A 95 -0.43 11.72 11.41
C PHE A 95 -0.16 13.08 10.75
N ASP A 96 -1.20 13.84 10.45
CA ASP A 96 -1.09 15.16 9.82
C ASP A 96 -0.27 16.14 10.69
N HIS A 97 -0.48 16.12 12.01
CA HIS A 97 0.33 16.88 12.96
C HIS A 97 1.81 16.52 12.88
N ASN A 98 2.14 15.23 12.88
CA ASN A 98 3.51 14.75 12.79
C ASN A 98 4.17 15.08 11.43
N LEU A 99 3.42 14.98 10.35
CA LEU A 99 3.88 15.45 9.04
C LEU A 99 4.17 16.97 9.05
N GLY A 100 3.36 17.74 9.78
CA GLY A 100 3.60 19.16 10.02
C GLY A 100 4.92 19.40 10.73
N LEU A 101 5.23 18.64 11.81
CA LEU A 101 6.50 18.74 12.54
C LEU A 101 7.70 18.37 11.65
N LEU A 102 7.58 17.33 10.85
CA LEU A 102 8.64 16.94 9.90
C LEU A 102 8.89 18.06 8.87
N ARG A 103 7.83 18.65 8.30
CA ARG A 103 7.97 19.78 7.37
C ARG A 103 8.62 20.99 8.04
N GLN A 104 8.21 21.32 9.25
CA GLN A 104 8.84 22.39 10.02
C GLN A 104 10.34 22.12 10.23
N LYS A 105 10.72 20.88 10.54
CA LYS A 105 12.14 20.51 10.69
C LYS A 105 12.93 20.67 9.38
N LEU A 106 12.34 20.27 8.25
CA LEU A 106 12.97 20.51 6.94
C LEU A 106 13.19 22.01 6.67
N ASP A 107 12.23 22.86 7.05
CA ASP A 107 12.34 24.32 6.94
C ASP A 107 13.46 24.87 7.85
N GLU A 108 13.51 24.46 9.12
CA GLU A 108 14.55 24.83 10.09
C GLU A 108 15.96 24.47 9.61
N LEU A 109 16.09 23.35 8.90
CA LEU A 109 17.36 22.87 8.35
C LEU A 109 17.66 23.44 6.93
N ASN A 110 16.79 24.28 6.38
CA ASN A 110 16.85 24.80 5.01
C ASN A 110 16.84 23.71 3.92
N LEU A 111 16.23 22.55 4.21
CA LEU A 111 16.13 21.41 3.30
C LEU A 111 14.84 21.41 2.47
N SER A 112 13.79 22.11 2.88
CA SER A 112 12.46 22.07 2.25
C SER A 112 12.48 22.34 0.75
N ASN A 113 13.30 23.31 0.32
CA ASN A 113 13.38 23.68 -1.09
C ASN A 113 14.02 22.59 -1.97
N HIS A 114 14.92 21.79 -1.39
CA HIS A 114 15.70 20.77 -2.07
C HIS A 114 15.25 19.34 -1.76
N SER A 115 14.21 19.18 -0.95
CA SER A 115 13.62 17.87 -0.64
C SER A 115 12.45 17.56 -1.56
N ILE A 116 12.40 16.31 -2.05
CA ILE A 116 11.24 15.77 -2.72
C ILE A 116 10.37 15.13 -1.64
N LEU A 117 9.24 15.76 -1.31
CA LEU A 117 8.27 15.22 -0.37
C LEU A 117 7.12 14.57 -1.12
N VAL A 118 6.94 13.26 -0.94
CA VAL A 118 5.86 12.49 -1.53
C VAL A 118 4.95 11.98 -0.43
N PHE A 119 3.65 12.20 -0.58
CA PHE A 119 2.61 11.63 0.27
C PHE A 119 1.65 10.80 -0.57
N LEU A 120 1.44 9.56 -0.16
CA LEU A 120 0.45 8.65 -0.75
C LEU A 120 -0.02 7.64 0.28
N THR A 121 -1.14 6.96 0.00
CA THR A 121 -1.57 5.80 0.78
C THR A 121 -1.47 4.52 -0.06
N ASP A 122 -1.36 3.37 0.60
CA ASP A 122 -1.22 2.06 -0.04
C ASP A 122 -2.51 1.61 -0.76
N ASN A 123 -3.67 1.95 -0.18
CA ASN A 123 -4.99 1.61 -0.71
C ASN A 123 -6.04 2.62 -0.23
N GLY A 124 -7.25 2.48 -0.74
CA GLY A 124 -8.38 3.27 -0.29
C GLY A 124 -8.80 2.95 1.15
N SER A 125 -9.71 3.77 1.70
CA SER A 125 -10.16 3.63 3.09
C SER A 125 -10.77 2.25 3.36
N ALA A 126 -10.43 1.67 4.50
CA ALA A 126 -11.04 0.42 4.96
C ALA A 126 -12.52 0.60 5.39
N LYS A 127 -12.91 1.85 5.68
CA LYS A 127 -14.29 2.22 6.04
C LYS A 127 -14.64 3.52 5.35
N GLY A 128 -15.86 3.62 4.84
CA GLY A 128 -16.32 4.83 4.16
C GLY A 128 -16.74 4.62 2.72
N GLY A 129 -16.51 3.44 2.19
CA GLY A 129 -17.01 3.09 0.87
C GLY A 129 -18.52 3.00 0.85
N ARG A 130 -19.13 3.51 -0.22
CA ARG A 130 -20.55 3.33 -0.51
C ARG A 130 -20.74 2.24 -1.54
N GLU A 131 -21.71 1.36 -1.34
CA GLU A 131 -22.11 0.42 -2.37
C GLU A 131 -23.06 1.03 -3.39
N LYS A 132 -23.83 2.04 -2.97
CA LYS A 132 -24.80 2.77 -3.79
C LYS A 132 -24.65 4.28 -3.61
N PRO A 133 -24.95 5.10 -4.63
CA PRO A 133 -24.81 6.56 -4.56
C PRO A 133 -25.56 7.21 -3.39
N ASN A 134 -26.72 6.66 -3.06
CA ASN A 134 -27.66 7.19 -2.06
C ASN A 134 -27.75 6.29 -0.81
N ALA A 135 -26.75 5.46 -0.52
CA ALA A 135 -26.75 4.66 0.69
C ALA A 135 -26.68 5.57 1.92
N ASP A 136 -27.69 5.47 2.81
CA ASP A 136 -27.77 6.27 4.04
C ASP A 136 -26.70 5.88 5.07
N GLU A 137 -26.15 4.68 4.98
CA GLU A 137 -25.08 4.21 5.84
C GLU A 137 -23.71 4.56 5.26
N PHE A 138 -23.30 5.77 5.53
CA PHE A 138 -21.94 6.23 5.27
C PHE A 138 -21.10 6.11 6.54
N HIS A 139 -20.11 5.26 6.50
CA HIS A 139 -19.22 5.01 7.64
C HIS A 139 -17.93 5.85 7.62
N GLY A 140 -17.74 6.73 6.63
CA GLY A 140 -16.59 7.59 6.51
C GLY A 140 -16.60 8.38 5.19
N PHE A 141 -15.50 9.09 4.90
CA PHE A 141 -15.34 9.89 3.70
C PHE A 141 -14.64 9.07 2.60
N SER A 142 -15.24 9.00 1.42
CA SER A 142 -14.67 8.33 0.23
C SER A 142 -14.60 9.24 -0.99
N ALA A 143 -14.70 10.55 -0.81
CA ALA A 143 -14.78 11.53 -1.91
C ALA A 143 -15.86 11.20 -2.95
N GLY A 144 -16.96 10.55 -2.53
CA GLY A 144 -18.04 10.10 -3.43
C GLY A 144 -17.72 8.84 -4.25
N MET A 145 -16.55 8.23 -4.10
CA MET A 145 -16.17 7.03 -4.81
C MET A 145 -16.89 5.79 -4.28
N ARG A 146 -17.18 4.84 -5.15
CA ARG A 146 -17.72 3.54 -4.80
C ARG A 146 -16.63 2.62 -4.26
N GLY A 147 -16.99 1.74 -3.34
CA GLY A 147 -16.09 0.74 -2.81
C GLY A 147 -15.17 1.25 -1.70
N GLN A 148 -14.30 0.38 -1.24
CA GLN A 148 -13.36 0.60 -0.15
C GLN A 148 -12.18 -0.36 -0.30
N LYS A 149 -11.20 -0.32 0.60
CA LYS A 149 -10.09 -1.29 0.68
C LYS A 149 -10.57 -2.70 0.35
N SER A 150 -9.79 -3.44 -0.40
CA SER A 150 -10.09 -4.81 -0.87
C SER A 150 -11.21 -4.90 -1.91
N THR A 151 -11.57 -3.80 -2.56
CA THR A 151 -12.47 -3.80 -3.72
C THR A 151 -11.77 -3.26 -4.96
N ILE A 152 -12.27 -3.65 -6.13
CA ILE A 152 -11.77 -3.19 -7.43
C ILE A 152 -12.40 -1.87 -7.90
N PHE A 153 -13.28 -1.29 -7.09
CA PHE A 153 -13.90 0.01 -7.36
C PHE A 153 -12.96 1.17 -7.02
N GLU A 154 -13.24 2.37 -7.54
CA GLU A 154 -12.44 3.59 -7.32
C GLU A 154 -12.05 3.81 -5.86
N GLY A 155 -12.99 3.65 -4.93
CA GLY A 155 -12.75 3.82 -3.48
C GLY A 155 -11.79 2.80 -2.87
N GLY A 156 -11.47 1.72 -3.59
CA GLY A 156 -10.51 0.69 -3.15
C GLY A 156 -9.07 0.96 -3.58
N HIS A 157 -8.87 1.62 -4.71
CA HIS A 157 -7.55 1.76 -5.32
C HIS A 157 -7.16 3.19 -5.71
N ARG A 158 -8.11 4.12 -5.85
CA ARG A 158 -7.80 5.53 -6.08
C ARG A 158 -7.48 6.20 -4.74
N VAL A 159 -6.23 6.62 -4.60
CA VAL A 159 -5.65 7.12 -3.35
C VAL A 159 -5.19 8.57 -3.47
N PRO A 160 -5.06 9.30 -2.35
CA PRO A 160 -4.34 10.57 -2.33
C PRO A 160 -2.91 10.36 -2.83
N PHE A 161 -2.44 11.28 -3.68
CA PHE A 161 -1.05 11.34 -4.12
C PHE A 161 -0.64 12.80 -4.28
N PHE A 162 0.35 13.22 -3.51
CA PHE A 162 0.88 14.57 -3.52
C PHE A 162 2.39 14.52 -3.65
N ILE A 163 2.94 15.44 -4.44
CA ILE A 163 4.38 15.61 -4.56
C ILE A 163 4.73 17.10 -4.45
N HIS A 164 5.75 17.40 -3.69
CA HIS A 164 6.26 18.75 -3.48
C HIS A 164 7.78 18.73 -3.64
N TYR A 165 8.30 19.54 -4.57
CA TYR A 165 9.74 19.71 -4.81
C TYR A 165 10.00 21.08 -5.43
N PRO A 166 10.11 22.16 -4.63
CA PRO A 166 10.18 23.53 -5.13
C PRO A 166 11.38 23.79 -6.03
N ALA A 167 12.57 23.28 -5.72
CA ALA A 167 13.76 23.43 -6.57
C ALA A 167 13.60 22.78 -7.95
N GLY A 168 12.76 21.73 -8.06
CA GLY A 168 12.39 21.08 -9.32
C GLY A 168 11.17 21.69 -9.99
N GLY A 169 10.66 22.84 -9.52
CA GLY A 169 9.49 23.51 -10.08
C GLY A 169 8.14 23.03 -9.56
N LEU A 170 8.09 22.03 -8.67
CA LEU A 170 6.88 21.46 -8.12
C LEU A 170 6.52 22.13 -6.79
N LYS A 171 5.95 23.34 -6.87
CA LYS A 171 5.69 24.20 -5.70
C LYS A 171 4.35 23.89 -5.00
N GLY A 172 3.52 23.05 -5.61
CA GLY A 172 2.16 22.75 -5.15
C GLY A 172 1.10 23.71 -5.72
N GLY A 173 -0.17 23.37 -5.45
CA GLY A 173 -1.33 24.12 -5.95
C GLY A 173 -1.78 23.77 -7.37
N ASP A 174 -1.09 22.85 -8.02
CA ASP A 174 -1.44 22.39 -9.36
C ASP A 174 -1.97 20.95 -9.34
N ASP A 175 -3.08 20.71 -10.03
CA ASP A 175 -3.64 19.39 -10.25
C ASP A 175 -3.13 18.79 -11.56
N ARG A 176 -2.83 17.48 -11.52
CA ARG A 176 -2.52 16.66 -12.70
C ARG A 176 -3.60 15.59 -12.85
N HIS A 177 -4.21 15.52 -14.04
CA HIS A 177 -5.33 14.61 -14.31
C HIS A 177 -4.93 13.35 -15.07
N GLN A 178 -3.69 13.27 -15.47
CA GLN A 178 -3.13 12.10 -16.16
C GLN A 178 -3.05 10.91 -15.20
N LEU A 179 -3.27 9.72 -15.76
CA LEU A 179 -3.23 8.48 -15.00
C LEU A 179 -1.81 8.17 -14.52
N ALA A 180 -1.68 7.90 -13.24
CA ALA A 180 -0.47 7.42 -12.58
C ALA A 180 -0.81 6.29 -11.61
N ALA A 181 0.18 5.48 -11.26
CA ALA A 181 0.03 4.38 -10.32
C ALA A 181 1.24 4.31 -9.36
N HIS A 182 1.11 3.57 -8.25
CA HIS A 182 2.20 3.40 -7.28
C HIS A 182 3.50 2.90 -7.89
N ILE A 183 3.41 2.04 -8.91
CA ILE A 183 4.57 1.50 -9.64
C ILE A 183 5.37 2.58 -10.38
N ASP A 184 4.78 3.74 -10.62
CA ASP A 184 5.42 4.87 -11.31
C ASP A 184 6.28 5.74 -10.37
N VAL A 185 6.16 5.56 -9.06
CA VAL A 185 6.88 6.38 -8.07
C VAL A 185 8.38 6.18 -8.18
N LEU A 186 8.84 4.92 -8.19
CA LEU A 186 10.27 4.61 -8.26
C LEU A 186 10.94 5.16 -9.54
N PRO A 187 10.44 4.87 -10.76
CA PRO A 187 11.06 5.43 -11.96
C PRO A 187 10.99 6.96 -12.01
N THR A 188 9.95 7.58 -11.43
CA THR A 188 9.87 9.05 -11.37
C THR A 188 10.92 9.64 -10.43
N LEU A 189 11.11 9.06 -9.24
CA LEU A 189 12.14 9.51 -8.32
C LEU A 189 13.55 9.30 -8.92
N ALA A 190 13.79 8.16 -9.57
CA ALA A 190 15.05 7.88 -10.24
C ALA A 190 15.34 8.93 -11.34
N ASP A 191 14.33 9.31 -12.12
CA ASP A 191 14.43 10.32 -13.17
C ASP A 191 14.68 11.72 -12.60
N ILE A 192 13.94 12.14 -11.56
CA ILE A 192 14.18 13.42 -10.86
C ILE A 192 15.59 13.47 -10.29
N CYS A 193 16.07 12.41 -9.67
CA CYS A 193 17.37 12.34 -9.02
C CYS A 193 18.51 11.99 -9.99
N GLN A 194 18.22 11.73 -11.26
CA GLN A 194 19.18 11.30 -12.29
C GLN A 194 19.97 10.04 -11.85
N VAL A 195 19.29 9.10 -11.20
CA VAL A 195 19.86 7.84 -10.72
C VAL A 195 19.46 6.73 -11.67
N SER A 196 20.45 5.96 -12.14
CA SER A 196 20.18 4.79 -12.98
C SER A 196 19.55 3.67 -12.15
N THR A 197 18.50 3.06 -12.70
CA THR A 197 17.92 1.81 -12.16
C THR A 197 18.63 0.57 -12.66
N GLY A 198 19.71 0.72 -13.44
CA GLY A 198 20.46 -0.38 -14.05
C GLY A 198 19.58 -1.21 -14.98
N ASP A 199 19.82 -2.53 -14.99
CA ASP A 199 19.05 -3.49 -15.78
C ASP A 199 17.77 -3.98 -15.09
N THR A 200 17.33 -3.28 -14.02
CA THR A 200 16.11 -3.65 -13.30
C THR A 200 14.90 -3.40 -14.19
N PHE A 201 14.13 -4.45 -14.46
CA PHE A 201 12.86 -4.33 -15.16
C PHE A 201 11.83 -3.64 -14.24
N LEU A 202 11.26 -2.55 -14.72
CA LEU A 202 10.21 -1.81 -14.01
C LEU A 202 8.92 -1.84 -14.83
N ASP A 203 7.81 -2.21 -14.19
CA ASP A 203 6.47 -2.10 -14.78
C ASP A 203 5.96 -0.64 -14.81
N GLY A 204 6.56 0.22 -13.98
CA GLY A 204 6.25 1.64 -13.87
C GLY A 204 6.98 2.50 -14.90
N HIS A 205 6.47 3.70 -15.10
CA HIS A 205 7.05 4.70 -15.99
C HIS A 205 7.18 6.03 -15.24
N SER A 206 8.24 6.79 -15.55
CA SER A 206 8.36 8.14 -14.98
C SER A 206 7.22 9.05 -15.46
N PHE A 207 6.54 9.67 -14.51
CA PHE A 207 5.56 10.72 -14.81
C PHE A 207 6.12 12.15 -14.62
N LEU A 208 7.44 12.28 -14.51
CA LEU A 208 8.12 13.60 -14.42
C LEU A 208 7.69 14.56 -15.54
N PRO A 209 7.59 14.19 -16.82
CA PRO A 209 7.12 15.10 -17.86
C PRO A 209 5.74 15.70 -17.55
N VAL A 210 4.82 14.90 -17.01
CA VAL A 210 3.47 15.36 -16.62
C VAL A 210 3.51 16.26 -15.39
N LEU A 211 4.42 16.03 -14.46
CA LEU A 211 4.59 16.91 -13.30
C LEU A 211 5.05 18.31 -13.74
N LEU A 212 5.96 18.39 -14.69
CA LEU A 212 6.54 19.65 -15.17
C LEU A 212 5.62 20.39 -16.14
N ASP A 213 4.88 19.67 -16.98
CA ASP A 213 3.94 20.23 -17.94
C ASP A 213 2.59 19.49 -17.92
N ALA A 214 1.54 20.17 -17.46
CA ALA A 214 0.18 19.63 -17.43
C ALA A 214 -0.36 19.20 -18.81
N LYS A 215 0.24 19.69 -19.92
CA LYS A 215 -0.12 19.32 -21.29
C LYS A 215 0.69 18.14 -21.82
N ALA A 216 1.71 17.69 -21.09
CA ALA A 216 2.49 16.54 -21.48
C ALA A 216 1.59 15.29 -21.60
N LYS A 217 1.92 14.44 -22.57
CA LYS A 217 1.23 13.17 -22.73
C LYS A 217 1.50 12.28 -21.50
N ALA A 218 0.46 11.64 -21.01
CA ALA A 218 0.60 10.66 -19.94
C ALA A 218 1.59 9.55 -20.34
N CYS A 219 2.41 9.11 -19.39
CA CYS A 219 3.37 8.03 -19.59
C CYS A 219 2.69 6.67 -19.79
N ARG A 220 1.46 6.55 -19.30
CA ARG A 220 0.59 5.38 -19.49
C ARG A 220 -0.81 5.81 -19.86
N ASP A 221 -1.51 4.97 -20.61
CA ASP A 221 -2.90 5.20 -20.98
C ASP A 221 -3.90 4.35 -20.20
N HIS A 222 -3.40 3.30 -19.51
CA HIS A 222 -4.21 2.41 -18.70
C HIS A 222 -3.45 1.84 -17.50
N VAL A 223 -4.21 1.36 -16.53
CA VAL A 223 -3.71 0.58 -15.37
C VAL A 223 -4.63 -0.63 -15.18
N VAL A 224 -4.04 -1.78 -14.94
CA VAL A 224 -4.77 -2.96 -14.47
C VAL A 224 -4.66 -3.02 -12.95
N VAL A 225 -5.83 -3.01 -12.29
CA VAL A 225 -5.96 -3.28 -10.86
C VAL A 225 -6.52 -4.68 -10.71
N GLN A 226 -5.79 -5.54 -10.05
CA GLN A 226 -6.27 -6.89 -9.78
C GLN A 226 -6.06 -7.24 -8.31
N HIS A 227 -7.14 -7.66 -7.66
CA HIS A 227 -7.12 -8.07 -6.28
C HIS A 227 -6.97 -9.60 -6.22
N HIS A 228 -5.76 -10.08 -6.03
CA HIS A 228 -5.49 -11.48 -5.73
C HIS A 228 -5.36 -11.65 -4.23
N GLY A 229 -6.48 -11.98 -3.62
CA GLY A 229 -6.54 -12.55 -2.30
C GLY A 229 -5.71 -11.88 -1.22
N GLY A 230 -6.33 -11.73 -0.11
CA GLY A 230 -5.69 -11.78 1.19
C GLY A 230 -5.68 -13.24 1.65
N PRO A 231 -5.32 -13.50 2.90
CA PRO A 231 -5.32 -14.85 3.46
C PRO A 231 -6.65 -15.61 3.36
N TRP A 232 -7.72 -14.90 3.03
CA TRP A 232 -9.07 -15.44 2.84
C TRP A 232 -9.46 -15.79 1.41
N MET A 233 -8.60 -15.51 0.41
CA MET A 233 -8.86 -15.79 -1.00
C MET A 233 -7.80 -16.73 -1.58
N GLN A 234 -7.73 -17.95 -1.04
CA GLN A 234 -6.77 -18.96 -1.47
C GLN A 234 -7.26 -19.75 -2.68
N THR A 235 -7.60 -19.07 -3.74
CA THR A 235 -7.82 -19.71 -5.02
C THR A 235 -6.70 -19.33 -5.96
N GLU A 236 -6.33 -20.26 -6.84
CA GLU A 236 -5.43 -19.93 -7.94
C GLU A 236 -5.95 -18.70 -8.67
N PRO A 237 -5.07 -17.72 -8.96
CA PRO A 237 -5.44 -16.55 -9.73
C PRO A 237 -6.09 -16.94 -11.04
N LYS A 238 -7.27 -16.38 -11.35
CA LYS A 238 -7.97 -16.61 -12.60
C LYS A 238 -8.00 -15.34 -13.43
N PRO A 239 -7.89 -15.45 -14.77
CA PRO A 239 -8.02 -14.29 -15.64
C PRO A 239 -9.32 -13.53 -15.36
N PHE A 240 -9.24 -12.22 -15.37
CA PHE A 240 -10.34 -11.27 -15.11
C PHE A 240 -10.97 -11.31 -13.72
N ALA A 241 -10.74 -12.35 -12.91
CA ALA A 241 -11.35 -12.41 -11.59
C ALA A 241 -10.84 -11.27 -10.69
N PHE A 242 -11.76 -10.52 -10.07
CA PHE A 242 -11.45 -9.39 -9.20
C PHE A 242 -10.50 -8.37 -9.85
N SER A 243 -10.78 -8.02 -11.10
CA SER A 243 -9.96 -7.10 -11.88
C SER A 243 -10.74 -5.88 -12.35
N ASN A 244 -10.02 -4.79 -12.53
CA ASN A 244 -10.49 -3.55 -13.14
C ASN A 244 -9.42 -3.03 -14.12
N VAL A 245 -9.80 -2.75 -15.35
CA VAL A 245 -8.96 -2.01 -16.29
C VAL A 245 -9.41 -0.56 -16.30
N VAL A 246 -8.52 0.32 -15.89
CA VAL A 246 -8.72 1.78 -15.81
C VAL A 246 -8.11 2.42 -17.04
N LYS A 247 -8.90 3.07 -17.87
CA LYS A 247 -8.42 3.84 -19.05
C LYS A 247 -9.30 5.06 -19.29
N GLY A 248 -8.72 6.24 -19.14
CA GLY A 248 -9.50 7.48 -19.24
C GLY A 248 -10.74 7.44 -18.32
N PRO A 249 -11.95 7.68 -18.85
CA PRO A 249 -13.18 7.60 -18.07
C PRO A 249 -13.68 6.16 -17.88
N TRP A 250 -13.09 5.17 -18.53
CA TRP A 250 -13.58 3.80 -18.57
C TRP A 250 -13.04 2.94 -17.44
N ARG A 251 -13.90 2.08 -16.88
CA ARG A 251 -13.58 1.07 -15.86
C ARG A 251 -14.20 -0.25 -16.31
N LEU A 252 -13.38 -1.23 -16.66
CA LEU A 252 -13.84 -2.57 -17.04
C LEU A 252 -13.61 -3.54 -15.89
N HIS A 253 -14.67 -3.90 -15.19
CA HIS A 253 -14.63 -4.85 -14.10
C HIS A 253 -14.84 -6.28 -14.58
N ASN A 254 -13.98 -7.19 -14.11
CA ASN A 254 -14.03 -8.63 -14.36
C ASN A 254 -14.13 -9.00 -15.86
N GLY A 255 -13.70 -8.07 -16.72
CA GLY A 255 -13.77 -8.23 -18.17
C GLY A 255 -15.17 -8.13 -18.79
N GLU A 256 -16.20 -7.76 -18.02
CA GLU A 256 -17.61 -7.85 -18.46
C GLU A 256 -18.41 -6.57 -18.17
N ILE A 257 -18.17 -5.93 -17.04
CA ILE A 257 -18.96 -4.80 -16.57
C ILE A 257 -18.21 -3.52 -16.88
N LEU A 258 -18.76 -2.70 -17.76
CA LEU A 258 -18.13 -1.42 -18.13
C LEU A 258 -18.85 -0.25 -17.48
N TYR A 259 -18.08 0.62 -16.86
CA TYR A 259 -18.54 1.91 -16.33
C TYR A 259 -17.87 3.08 -17.06
N ASN A 260 -18.63 4.17 -17.24
CA ASN A 260 -18.12 5.45 -17.73
C ASN A 260 -18.21 6.50 -16.63
N LEU A 261 -17.08 6.96 -16.14
CA LEU A 261 -16.99 7.98 -15.08
C LEU A 261 -17.06 9.42 -15.62
N GLY A 262 -16.97 9.61 -16.94
CA GLY A 262 -17.07 10.93 -17.57
C GLY A 262 -18.45 11.56 -17.39
N ASP A 263 -19.51 10.77 -17.45
CA ASP A 263 -20.90 11.25 -17.36
C ASP A 263 -21.37 11.37 -15.92
N ARG A 264 -20.93 10.46 -15.07
CA ARG A 264 -21.27 10.41 -13.62
C ARG A 264 -20.09 9.82 -12.88
N HIS A 265 -19.41 10.55 -12.05
CA HIS A 265 -18.24 10.11 -11.28
C HIS A 265 -18.52 8.91 -10.33
N TRP A 266 -19.33 7.94 -10.78
CA TRP A 266 -19.79 6.81 -10.03
C TRP A 266 -19.91 5.54 -10.87
N GLU A 267 -19.36 4.43 -10.38
CA GLU A 267 -19.43 3.10 -11.00
C GLU A 267 -20.78 2.42 -10.73
N GLY A 268 -21.87 2.96 -11.27
CA GLY A 268 -23.24 2.50 -10.97
C GLY A 268 -23.98 1.85 -12.12
N ASN A 269 -23.75 2.31 -13.35
CA ASN A 269 -24.47 1.85 -14.50
C ASN A 269 -23.56 1.06 -15.44
N ASN A 270 -23.86 -0.22 -15.66
CA ASN A 270 -23.16 -1.01 -16.65
C ASN A 270 -23.56 -0.57 -18.06
N VAL A 271 -22.58 -0.09 -18.82
CA VAL A 271 -22.76 0.38 -20.20
C VAL A 271 -22.10 -0.53 -21.24
N ALA A 272 -21.66 -1.73 -20.87
CA ALA A 272 -20.93 -2.65 -21.72
C ALA A 272 -21.66 -2.97 -23.05
N ALA A 273 -22.97 -3.18 -23.00
CA ALA A 273 -23.76 -3.45 -24.20
C ALA A 273 -23.82 -2.25 -25.18
N ARG A 274 -23.59 -1.02 -24.69
CA ARG A 274 -23.59 0.20 -25.51
C ARG A 274 -22.25 0.47 -26.17
N TYR A 275 -21.16 -0.06 -25.58
CA TYR A 275 -19.79 0.19 -26.03
C TYR A 275 -18.97 -1.11 -26.13
N PRO A 276 -19.40 -2.08 -26.98
CA PRO A 276 -18.73 -3.37 -27.11
C PRO A 276 -17.30 -3.27 -27.61
N GLU A 277 -16.99 -2.25 -28.43
CA GLU A 277 -15.63 -1.96 -28.90
C GLU A 277 -14.68 -1.57 -27.76
N ILE A 278 -15.14 -0.78 -26.80
CA ILE A 278 -14.36 -0.41 -25.61
C ILE A 278 -14.14 -1.64 -24.72
N VAL A 279 -15.16 -2.46 -24.54
CA VAL A 279 -15.02 -3.72 -23.79
C VAL A 279 -13.94 -4.59 -24.43
N SER A 280 -13.98 -4.74 -25.76
CA SER A 280 -12.98 -5.54 -26.51
C SER A 280 -11.57 -4.99 -26.34
N GLU A 281 -11.40 -3.67 -26.47
CA GLU A 281 -10.14 -2.98 -26.28
C GLU A 281 -9.58 -3.23 -24.87
N LEU A 282 -10.36 -2.97 -23.83
CA LEU A 282 -9.91 -3.11 -22.45
C LEU A 282 -9.65 -4.57 -22.06
N ARG A 283 -10.38 -5.53 -22.64
CA ARG A 283 -10.05 -6.95 -22.50
C ARG A 283 -8.71 -7.30 -23.12
N ALA A 284 -8.38 -6.72 -24.29
CA ALA A 284 -7.09 -6.95 -24.93
C ALA A 284 -5.94 -6.40 -24.05
N LEU A 285 -6.08 -5.21 -23.45
CA LEU A 285 -5.11 -4.66 -22.50
C LEU A 285 -4.94 -5.55 -21.25
N TYR A 286 -6.05 -6.07 -20.72
CA TYR A 286 -5.98 -7.03 -19.61
C TYR A 286 -5.23 -8.31 -20.00
N ASN A 287 -5.49 -8.87 -21.18
CA ASN A 287 -4.83 -10.09 -21.64
C ASN A 287 -3.31 -9.88 -21.75
N GLN A 288 -2.85 -8.74 -22.28
CA GLN A 288 -1.41 -8.40 -22.32
C GLN A 288 -0.80 -8.38 -20.90
N PHE A 289 -1.49 -7.76 -19.95
CA PHE A 289 -1.07 -7.78 -18.54
C PHE A 289 -1.03 -9.23 -18.01
N TRP A 290 -2.08 -10.01 -18.21
CA TRP A 290 -2.17 -11.39 -17.72
C TRP A 290 -1.07 -12.28 -18.29
N GLU A 291 -0.78 -12.17 -19.57
CA GLU A 291 0.30 -12.91 -20.25
C GLU A 291 1.67 -12.55 -19.65
N SER A 292 1.87 -11.32 -19.24
CA SER A 292 3.15 -10.88 -18.64
C SER A 292 3.35 -11.39 -17.21
N VAL A 293 2.30 -11.54 -16.41
CA VAL A 293 2.39 -11.87 -14.99
C VAL A 293 2.13 -13.35 -14.69
N SER A 294 1.20 -14.00 -15.42
CA SER A 294 0.76 -15.37 -15.11
C SER A 294 1.87 -16.42 -15.15
N PRO A 295 2.90 -16.35 -16.03
CA PRO A 295 3.99 -17.33 -16.00
C PRO A 295 4.82 -17.30 -14.71
N ARG A 296 4.78 -16.18 -13.99
CA ARG A 296 5.48 -15.97 -12.71
C ARG A 296 4.66 -16.33 -11.49
N MET A 297 3.35 -16.60 -11.65
CA MET A 297 2.44 -17.00 -10.58
C MET A 297 2.63 -18.46 -10.18
N LYS A 298 3.82 -18.78 -9.66
CA LYS A 298 4.17 -20.11 -9.16
C LYS A 298 4.35 -20.03 -7.66
N PRO A 299 4.07 -21.11 -6.91
CA PRO A 299 4.41 -21.20 -5.50
C PRO A 299 5.89 -20.88 -5.30
N VAL A 300 6.18 -19.97 -4.37
CA VAL A 300 7.56 -19.66 -4.01
C VAL A 300 8.13 -20.83 -3.25
N CYS A 301 9.27 -21.38 -3.73
CA CYS A 301 10.03 -22.36 -3.00
C CYS A 301 11.10 -21.65 -2.17
N LEU A 302 11.14 -21.93 -0.87
CA LEU A 302 12.15 -21.43 0.04
C LEU A 302 13.42 -22.30 -0.08
N ASP A 303 14.57 -21.67 -0.20
CA ASP A 303 15.83 -22.39 -0.32
C ASP A 303 16.30 -22.83 1.08
N LEU A 304 16.59 -24.14 1.24
CA LEU A 304 17.20 -24.70 2.45
C LEU A 304 18.66 -25.05 2.16
N GLY A 305 19.52 -24.82 3.16
CA GLY A 305 20.96 -25.12 3.05
C GLY A 305 21.72 -24.09 2.20
N ASN A 306 21.19 -22.86 2.07
CA ASN A 306 21.95 -21.77 1.50
C ASN A 306 22.87 -21.18 2.57
N SER A 307 24.16 -21.07 2.28
CA SER A 307 25.16 -20.51 3.20
C SER A 307 24.87 -19.05 3.57
N ALA A 308 24.16 -18.31 2.72
CA ALA A 308 23.76 -16.94 3.00
C ALA A 308 22.62 -16.82 4.04
N GLU A 309 21.86 -17.92 4.28
CA GLU A 309 20.77 -17.98 5.25
C GLU A 309 20.76 -19.33 5.97
N ASN A 310 21.53 -19.43 7.04
CA ASN A 310 21.60 -20.63 7.88
C ASN A 310 21.64 -20.23 9.36
N PRO A 311 20.60 -20.51 10.16
CA PRO A 311 19.42 -21.31 9.83
C PRO A 311 18.37 -20.58 9.00
N THR A 312 17.69 -21.29 8.11
CA THR A 312 16.50 -20.78 7.39
C THR A 312 15.29 -20.88 8.30
N THR A 313 14.55 -19.78 8.44
CA THR A 313 13.31 -19.75 9.23
C THR A 313 12.10 -19.95 8.33
N LEU A 314 11.27 -20.94 8.64
CA LEU A 314 10.01 -21.20 7.98
C LEU A 314 8.86 -20.86 8.95
N CYS A 315 7.90 -20.07 8.51
CA CYS A 315 6.76 -19.70 9.34
C CYS A 315 5.42 -20.20 8.74
N SER A 316 4.34 -20.06 9.47
CA SER A 316 3.02 -20.50 9.03
C SER A 316 2.48 -19.69 7.85
N GLN A 317 2.95 -18.48 7.64
CA GLN A 317 2.60 -17.66 6.50
C GLN A 317 3.19 -18.18 5.18
N ASP A 318 4.24 -18.98 5.26
CA ASP A 318 4.88 -19.64 4.11
C ASP A 318 4.17 -20.96 3.71
N TRP A 319 3.14 -21.36 4.45
CA TRP A 319 2.37 -22.56 4.12
C TRP A 319 1.56 -22.37 2.84
N HIS A 320 1.58 -23.38 1.99
CA HIS A 320 0.72 -23.44 0.81
C HIS A 320 -0.53 -24.26 1.11
N PHE A 321 -1.65 -23.57 1.27
CA PHE A 321 -2.94 -24.20 1.55
C PHE A 321 -3.70 -24.47 0.25
N LYS A 322 -4.38 -25.59 0.20
CA LYS A 322 -5.39 -25.82 -0.85
C LYS A 322 -6.76 -25.24 -0.47
N VAL A 323 -7.05 -25.19 0.82
CA VAL A 323 -8.29 -24.65 1.38
C VAL A 323 -7.99 -24.10 2.77
N GLY A 324 -8.54 -22.94 3.11
CA GLY A 324 -8.35 -22.29 4.41
C GLY A 324 -7.14 -21.36 4.46
N ASN A 325 -6.86 -20.82 5.62
CA ASN A 325 -5.81 -19.82 5.85
C ASN A 325 -4.92 -20.21 7.02
N PRO A 326 -3.62 -19.86 7.00
CA PRO A 326 -2.84 -19.88 8.22
C PRO A 326 -3.44 -18.92 9.25
N PRO A 327 -3.17 -19.11 10.54
CA PRO A 327 -3.50 -18.12 11.53
C PRO A 327 -2.91 -16.77 11.10
N TRP A 328 -3.78 -15.77 10.97
CA TRP A 328 -3.42 -14.48 10.39
C TRP A 328 -2.94 -13.47 11.44
N ASN A 329 -3.50 -13.56 12.63
CA ASN A 329 -3.23 -12.61 13.71
C ASN A 329 -3.08 -13.31 15.04
N PHE A 330 -2.59 -12.58 16.04
CA PHE A 330 -2.32 -13.11 17.37
C PHE A 330 -3.55 -13.73 18.05
N SER A 331 -4.75 -13.18 17.81
CA SER A 331 -5.99 -13.76 18.33
C SER A 331 -6.28 -15.16 17.75
N GLU A 332 -6.04 -15.35 16.46
CA GLU A 332 -6.21 -16.66 15.80
C GLU A 332 -5.15 -17.67 16.25
N ILE A 333 -3.91 -17.21 16.47
CA ILE A 333 -2.82 -18.03 17.01
C ILE A 333 -3.20 -18.49 18.43
N ASN A 334 -3.69 -17.57 19.27
CA ASN A 334 -4.10 -17.88 20.65
C ASN A 334 -5.31 -18.83 20.73
N GLN A 335 -6.15 -18.87 19.70
CA GLN A 335 -7.25 -19.85 19.63
C GLN A 335 -6.78 -21.27 19.34
N LEU A 336 -5.46 -21.46 19.13
CA LEU A 336 -4.86 -22.77 18.84
C LEU A 336 -5.61 -23.54 17.74
N LYS A 337 -6.03 -22.84 16.68
CA LYS A 337 -6.69 -23.46 15.53
C LYS A 337 -5.79 -24.57 14.98
N LYS A 338 -6.35 -25.79 14.92
CA LYS A 338 -5.65 -26.93 14.33
C LYS A 338 -5.60 -26.78 12.81
N VAL A 339 -4.60 -26.10 12.32
CA VAL A 339 -4.35 -25.91 10.89
C VAL A 339 -2.93 -26.36 10.58
N THR A 340 -2.73 -26.89 9.37
CA THR A 340 -1.42 -27.29 8.88
C THR A 340 -1.37 -27.11 7.38
N GLY A 341 -0.22 -26.76 6.84
CA GLY A 341 0.04 -26.61 5.43
C GLY A 341 1.45 -27.06 5.08
N PRO A 342 1.72 -27.47 3.84
CA PRO A 342 3.06 -27.79 3.40
C PRO A 342 3.88 -26.54 3.14
N TRP A 343 5.17 -26.60 3.43
CA TRP A 343 6.15 -25.66 2.88
C TRP A 343 6.68 -26.23 1.56
N HIS A 344 6.75 -25.42 0.53
CA HIS A 344 7.47 -25.75 -0.69
C HIS A 344 8.91 -25.31 -0.51
N VAL A 345 9.82 -26.27 -0.42
CA VAL A 345 11.24 -26.01 -0.18
C VAL A 345 12.10 -26.62 -1.27
N ARG A 346 13.21 -25.99 -1.53
CA ARG A 346 14.26 -26.46 -2.44
C ARG A 346 15.55 -26.61 -1.65
N VAL A 347 16.03 -27.84 -1.54
CA VAL A 347 17.32 -28.13 -0.90
C VAL A 347 18.45 -27.72 -1.84
N LYS A 348 19.33 -26.84 -1.39
CA LYS A 348 20.45 -26.29 -2.17
C LYS A 348 21.71 -27.13 -2.07
N GLU A 349 21.95 -27.70 -0.91
CA GLU A 349 23.14 -28.49 -0.63
C GLU A 349 22.74 -29.84 -0.02
N ASP A 350 23.36 -30.92 -0.49
CA ASP A 350 23.19 -32.23 0.12
C ASP A 350 23.80 -32.25 1.51
N GLY A 351 23.09 -32.84 2.48
CA GLY A 351 23.58 -32.83 3.85
C GLY A 351 22.59 -33.33 4.89
N ARG A 352 23.00 -33.19 6.14
CA ARG A 352 22.15 -33.46 7.29
C ARG A 352 21.54 -32.15 7.79
N TYR A 353 20.22 -32.12 7.93
CA TYR A 353 19.48 -30.97 8.38
C TYR A 353 18.94 -31.18 9.79
N LYS A 354 19.14 -30.17 10.66
CA LYS A 354 18.53 -30.14 11.99
C LYS A 354 17.25 -29.27 11.88
N ILE A 355 16.11 -29.89 12.16
CA ILE A 355 14.82 -29.18 12.23
C ILE A 355 14.52 -28.84 13.67
N ILE A 356 14.23 -27.56 13.94
CA ILE A 356 13.85 -27.06 15.26
C ILE A 356 12.43 -26.52 15.14
N LEU A 357 11.49 -27.15 15.84
CA LEU A 357 10.11 -26.66 15.96
C LEU A 357 10.04 -25.72 17.15
N ARG A 358 9.48 -24.57 16.94
CA ARG A 358 9.19 -23.60 18.00
C ARG A 358 7.69 -23.39 18.08
N GLN A 359 7.16 -23.39 19.28
CA GLN A 359 5.78 -23.03 19.58
C GLN A 359 5.82 -21.76 20.43
N PHE A 360 4.97 -20.79 20.08
CA PHE A 360 4.82 -19.55 20.83
C PHE A 360 3.91 -19.76 22.03
#